data_93a7c1b0748baf538e50d3f8b03247a3
#
_entry.id   93a7c1b0748baf538e50d3f8b03247a3
#
_cell.length_a   1.000
_cell.length_b   1.000
_cell.length_c   1.000
_cell.angle_alpha   90.00
_cell.angle_beta   90.00
_cell.angle_gamma   90.00
#
_symmetry.space_group_name_H-M   'P 1'
#
loop_
_entity.id
_entity.type
_entity.pdbx_description
1 polymer ?
#
loop_
_entity_poly.entity_id
_entity_poly.type
_entity_poly.pdbx_seq_one_letter_code
_entity_poly.pdbx_strand_id
1 'polypeptide(L)'
;HCGQEFYRSKDGLGNTYNTLDHINAVNWSLVDENQEDIETLKQMIQLRKENGGFKYETIQEVNEYVSTNHFDYRILRYCVKQNKGKYQEIVAYFNPSYYDFEINDMDEYEVIYNDHESRTYLAPISMKIFGLKR
;
A
#
# COMPACT_ATOMS: atom_id res chain seq x y z
N HIS A 1 -10.14 -3.23 14.61
CA HIS A 1 -9.74 -1.84 14.84
C HIS A 1 -10.61 -0.88 14.05
N CYS A 2 -11.77 -0.54 14.61
CA CYS A 2 -12.68 0.41 13.99
C CYS A 2 -12.04 1.81 14.00
N GLY A 3 -11.96 2.46 12.84
CA GLY A 3 -11.51 3.84 12.68
C GLY A 3 -10.01 4.04 12.46
N GLN A 4 -9.25 2.97 12.29
CA GLN A 4 -7.82 3.07 11.95
C GLN A 4 -7.64 3.75 10.59
N GLU A 5 -8.54 3.51 9.67
CA GLU A 5 -8.57 4.04 8.31
C GLU A 5 -8.80 5.55 8.23
N PHE A 6 -9.20 6.19 9.31
CA PHE A 6 -9.37 7.63 9.43
C PHE A 6 -8.73 8.19 10.70
N TYR A 7 -7.64 7.55 11.16
CA TYR A 7 -6.77 8.01 12.25
C TYR A 7 -7.45 8.14 13.62
N ARG A 8 -8.46 7.32 13.92
CA ARG A 8 -9.05 7.30 15.25
C ARG A 8 -7.97 7.12 16.30
N SER A 9 -7.92 8.04 17.24
CA SER A 9 -7.05 8.01 18.40
C SER A 9 -7.83 7.67 19.67
N LYS A 10 -7.14 7.23 20.69
CA LYS A 10 -7.63 7.10 22.08
C LYS A 10 -6.75 7.92 23.02
N ASP A 11 -6.27 9.07 22.56
CA ASP A 11 -5.45 10.03 23.29
C ASP A 11 -4.17 9.40 23.88
N GLY A 12 -3.61 8.40 23.16
CA GLY A 12 -2.41 7.68 23.59
C GLY A 12 -2.62 6.65 24.70
N LEU A 13 -3.85 6.42 25.13
CA LEU A 13 -4.17 5.43 26.16
C LEU A 13 -4.12 4.01 25.60
N GLY A 14 -3.33 3.13 26.21
CA GLY A 14 -3.13 1.75 25.73
C GLY A 14 -4.32 0.84 25.99
N ASN A 15 -4.78 0.73 27.21
CA ASN A 15 -5.89 -0.15 27.60
C ASN A 15 -7.07 0.69 28.09
N THR A 16 -8.12 0.74 27.27
CA THR A 16 -9.25 1.65 27.47
C THR A 16 -10.58 0.93 27.74
N TYR A 17 -10.58 -0.37 28.02
CA TYR A 17 -11.81 -1.16 28.13
C TYR A 17 -12.79 -0.67 29.21
N ASN A 18 -12.30 -0.02 30.25
CA ASN A 18 -13.09 0.54 31.37
C ASN A 18 -12.91 2.07 31.51
N THR A 19 -12.49 2.76 30.49
CA THR A 19 -12.38 4.23 30.48
C THR A 19 -13.72 4.86 30.08
N LEU A 20 -13.77 6.19 30.15
CA LEU A 20 -14.95 6.97 29.82
C LEU A 20 -15.36 6.80 28.35
N ASP A 21 -16.66 6.95 28.09
CA ASP A 21 -17.23 6.72 26.76
C ASP A 21 -16.62 7.60 25.69
N HIS A 22 -16.26 8.85 25.98
CA HIS A 22 -15.65 9.76 25.01
C HIS A 22 -14.29 9.26 24.50
N ILE A 23 -13.52 8.50 25.29
CA ILE A 23 -12.26 7.87 24.85
C ILE A 23 -12.53 6.71 23.89
N ASN A 24 -13.63 5.98 24.14
CA ASN A 24 -13.98 4.80 23.35
C ASN A 24 -14.90 5.10 22.16
N ALA A 25 -15.54 6.25 22.14
CA ALA A 25 -16.38 6.68 21.04
C ALA A 25 -15.59 6.77 19.72
N VAL A 26 -16.31 6.56 18.62
CA VAL A 26 -15.74 6.78 17.27
C VAL A 26 -16.11 8.20 16.85
N ASN A 27 -15.09 9.02 16.63
CA ASN A 27 -15.30 10.34 16.04
C ASN A 27 -15.46 10.22 14.52
N TRP A 28 -16.68 10.24 14.04
CA TRP A 28 -17.00 10.09 12.62
C TRP A 28 -16.68 11.33 11.79
N SER A 29 -16.46 12.51 12.38
CA SER A 29 -16.01 13.69 11.61
C SER A 29 -14.65 13.51 10.98
N LEU A 30 -13.79 12.66 11.55
CA LEU A 30 -12.49 12.30 10.98
C LEU A 30 -12.61 11.63 9.61
N VAL A 31 -13.74 11.04 9.27
CA VAL A 31 -13.98 10.50 7.93
C VAL A 31 -13.99 11.60 6.89
N ASP A 32 -14.63 12.73 7.19
CA ASP A 32 -14.71 13.87 6.27
C ASP A 32 -13.35 14.59 6.16
N GLU A 33 -12.60 14.62 7.25
CA GLU A 33 -11.27 15.25 7.32
C GLU A 33 -10.19 14.45 6.57
N ASN A 34 -10.35 13.11 6.44
CA ASN A 34 -9.34 12.20 5.90
C ASN A 34 -9.85 11.44 4.66
N GLN A 35 -10.68 12.06 3.83
CA GLN A 35 -11.27 11.45 2.64
C GLN A 35 -10.23 10.94 1.65
N GLU A 36 -9.14 11.65 1.44
CA GLU A 36 -8.08 11.30 0.50
C GLU A 36 -7.38 9.99 0.90
N ASP A 37 -7.04 9.84 2.18
CA ASP A 37 -6.42 8.62 2.70
C ASP A 37 -7.38 7.42 2.67
N ILE A 38 -8.65 7.66 2.97
CA ILE A 38 -9.69 6.64 2.86
C ILE A 38 -9.85 6.18 1.42
N GLU A 39 -9.80 7.09 0.45
CA GLU A 39 -9.90 6.75 -0.97
C GLU A 39 -8.68 5.96 -1.45
N THR A 40 -7.50 6.32 -0.99
CA THR A 40 -6.27 5.55 -1.21
C THR A 40 -6.40 4.12 -0.66
N LEU A 41 -6.90 3.96 0.56
CA LEU A 41 -7.13 2.64 1.16
C LEU A 41 -8.14 1.81 0.36
N LYS A 42 -9.23 2.43 -0.13
CA LYS A 42 -10.20 1.75 -1.00
C LYS A 42 -9.56 1.25 -2.29
N GLN A 43 -8.69 2.05 -2.91
CA GLN A 43 -7.94 1.64 -4.11
C GLN A 43 -7.03 0.43 -3.82
N MET A 44 -6.32 0.42 -2.69
CA MET A 44 -5.49 -0.71 -2.29
C MET A 44 -6.30 -1.97 -2.01
N ILE A 45 -7.46 -1.83 -1.38
CA ILE A 45 -8.40 -2.96 -1.16
C ILE A 45 -8.90 -3.50 -2.50
N GLN A 46 -9.24 -2.63 -3.44
CA GLN A 46 -9.71 -3.03 -4.76
C GLN A 46 -8.60 -3.74 -5.55
N LEU A 47 -7.39 -3.20 -5.55
CA LEU A 47 -6.22 -3.82 -6.16
C LEU A 47 -6.02 -5.25 -5.62
N ARG A 48 -6.10 -5.44 -4.30
CA ARG A 48 -6.00 -6.74 -3.66
C ARG A 48 -7.13 -7.71 -4.08
N LYS A 49 -8.36 -7.21 -4.20
CA LYS A 49 -9.52 -8.03 -4.61
C LYS A 49 -9.42 -8.51 -6.05
N GLU A 50 -8.94 -7.66 -6.94
CA GLU A 50 -8.83 -7.91 -8.37
C GLU A 50 -7.64 -8.79 -8.76
N ASN A 51 -6.67 -8.97 -7.87
CA ASN A 51 -5.42 -9.64 -8.17
C ASN A 51 -5.13 -10.79 -7.21
N GLY A 52 -5.06 -12.00 -7.75
CA GLY A 52 -4.85 -13.24 -7.00
C GLY A 52 -3.49 -13.32 -6.31
N GLY A 53 -2.47 -12.61 -6.83
CA GLY A 53 -1.11 -12.61 -6.30
C GLY A 53 -0.95 -12.06 -4.87
N PHE A 54 -2.00 -11.47 -4.31
CA PHE A 54 -2.04 -11.06 -2.90
C PHE A 54 -2.77 -12.06 -1.98
N LYS A 55 -3.09 -13.25 -2.49
CA LYS A 55 -3.94 -14.25 -1.82
C LYS A 55 -3.35 -15.66 -1.92
N TYR A 56 -2.03 -15.78 -1.91
CA TYR A 56 -1.38 -17.09 -1.87
C TYR A 56 -1.68 -17.79 -0.56
N GLU A 57 -2.03 -19.07 -0.64
CA GLU A 57 -2.46 -19.86 0.51
C GLU A 57 -1.32 -20.71 1.09
N THR A 58 -0.27 -20.93 0.29
CA THR A 58 0.85 -21.78 0.68
C THR A 58 2.17 -21.04 0.66
N ILE A 59 3.11 -21.50 1.48
CA ILE A 59 4.46 -20.96 1.55
C ILE A 59 5.24 -21.22 0.25
N GLN A 60 4.91 -22.29 -0.45
CA GLN A 60 5.48 -22.62 -1.75
C GLN A 60 5.14 -21.57 -2.79
N GLU A 61 3.85 -21.20 -2.88
CA GLU A 61 3.40 -20.13 -3.79
C GLU A 61 4.03 -18.78 -3.44
N VAL A 62 4.13 -18.45 -2.16
CA VAL A 62 4.81 -17.21 -1.74
C VAL A 62 6.27 -17.21 -2.19
N ASN A 63 7.00 -18.31 -1.97
CA ASN A 63 8.41 -18.41 -2.37
C ASN A 63 8.61 -18.38 -3.89
N GLU A 64 7.64 -18.89 -4.65
CA GLU A 64 7.69 -18.93 -6.12
C GLU A 64 7.32 -17.59 -6.76
N TYR A 65 6.27 -16.92 -6.24
CA TYR A 65 5.65 -15.78 -6.90
C TYR A 65 5.92 -14.42 -6.25
N VAL A 66 6.43 -14.39 -5.03
CA VAL A 66 6.72 -13.15 -4.33
C VAL A 66 8.22 -12.96 -4.16
N SER A 67 8.71 -11.79 -4.51
CA SER A 67 10.10 -11.41 -4.26
C SER A 67 10.18 -10.00 -3.68
N THR A 68 11.15 -9.81 -2.81
CA THR A 68 11.49 -8.50 -2.24
C THR A 68 12.96 -8.21 -2.48
N ASN A 69 13.25 -7.03 -2.97
CA ASN A 69 14.61 -6.56 -3.16
C ASN A 69 14.77 -5.18 -2.54
N HIS A 70 15.91 -4.93 -1.94
CA HIS A 70 16.29 -3.60 -1.50
C HIS A 70 17.15 -2.95 -2.60
N PHE A 71 16.67 -1.82 -3.12
CA PHE A 71 17.47 -0.93 -3.93
C PHE A 71 18.10 0.11 -3.02
N ASP A 72 19.41 0.21 -3.03
CA ASP A 72 20.14 1.24 -2.28
C ASP A 72 19.74 1.31 -0.79
N TYR A 73 19.64 0.17 -0.10
CA TYR A 73 19.15 -0.11 1.28
C TYR A 73 17.94 0.71 1.77
N ARG A 74 17.53 1.73 1.03
CA ARG A 74 16.47 2.66 1.39
C ARG A 74 15.16 2.34 0.70
N ILE A 75 15.22 1.79 -0.52
CA ILE A 75 14.06 1.52 -1.33
C ILE A 75 13.71 0.04 -1.26
N LEU A 76 12.48 -0.25 -0.86
CA LEU A 76 11.94 -1.60 -0.94
C LEU A 76 11.20 -1.77 -2.27
N ARG A 77 11.63 -2.74 -3.07
CA ARG A 77 10.88 -3.23 -4.21
C ARG A 77 10.21 -4.54 -3.84
N TYR A 78 8.90 -4.59 -3.95
CA TYR A 78 8.08 -5.77 -3.76
C TYR A 78 7.48 -6.19 -5.09
N CYS A 79 7.68 -7.43 -5.51
CA CYS A 79 7.21 -7.96 -6.77
C CYS A 79 6.32 -9.18 -6.52
N VAL A 80 5.16 -9.19 -7.17
CA VAL A 80 4.20 -10.28 -7.14
C VAL A 80 3.93 -10.75 -8.55
N LYS A 81 4.30 -11.98 -8.86
CA LYS A 81 3.90 -12.68 -10.08
C LYS A 81 2.60 -13.42 -9.82
N GLN A 82 1.67 -13.40 -10.76
CA GLN A 82 0.38 -14.02 -10.55
C GLN A 82 -0.18 -14.64 -11.83
N ASN A 83 -0.89 -15.76 -11.64
CA ASN A 83 -1.55 -16.46 -12.72
C ASN A 83 -3.00 -16.01 -12.94
N LYS A 84 -3.59 -15.23 -12.01
CA LYS A 84 -4.98 -14.78 -12.05
C LYS A 84 -5.07 -13.31 -11.72
N GLY A 85 -5.93 -12.58 -12.44
CA GLY A 85 -6.16 -11.15 -12.26
C GLY A 85 -5.82 -10.33 -13.51
N LYS A 86 -5.93 -9.02 -13.40
CA LYS A 86 -5.73 -8.07 -14.51
C LYS A 86 -4.27 -8.03 -14.99
N TYR A 87 -3.34 -8.16 -14.07
CA TYR A 87 -1.91 -8.06 -14.34
C TYR A 87 -1.24 -9.42 -14.15
N GLN A 88 -0.26 -9.74 -14.99
CA GLN A 88 0.59 -10.92 -14.81
C GLN A 88 1.67 -10.71 -13.75
N GLU A 89 2.09 -9.45 -13.56
CA GLU A 89 3.05 -9.05 -12.53
C GLU A 89 2.64 -7.69 -11.94
N ILE A 90 2.82 -7.52 -10.64
CA ILE A 90 2.66 -6.26 -9.93
C ILE A 90 3.97 -5.96 -9.21
N VAL A 91 4.47 -4.74 -9.37
CA VAL A 91 5.68 -4.25 -8.71
C VAL A 91 5.33 -3.01 -7.91
N ALA A 92 5.60 -3.05 -6.61
CA ALA A 92 5.45 -1.91 -5.73
C ALA A 92 6.82 -1.44 -5.24
N TYR A 93 7.05 -0.14 -5.30
CA TYR A 93 8.20 0.53 -4.73
C TYR A 93 7.77 1.35 -3.54
N PHE A 94 8.54 1.26 -2.44
CA PHE A 94 8.34 2.04 -1.23
C PHE A 94 9.61 2.81 -0.92
N ASN A 95 9.49 4.12 -0.79
CA ASN A 95 10.58 5.02 -0.44
C ASN A 95 10.34 5.66 0.94
N PRO A 96 10.85 5.09 2.02
CA PRO A 96 10.74 5.70 3.35
C PRO A 96 11.80 6.79 3.60
N SER A 97 12.64 7.10 2.61
CA SER A 97 13.72 8.08 2.76
C SER A 97 13.27 9.50 2.43
N TYR A 98 14.12 10.47 2.72
CA TYR A 98 13.92 11.89 2.39
C TYR A 98 14.54 12.30 1.05
N TYR A 99 14.92 11.35 0.20
CA TYR A 99 15.55 11.59 -1.09
C TYR A 99 14.72 10.98 -2.22
N ASP A 100 14.76 11.61 -3.38
CA ASP A 100 14.20 11.06 -4.59
C ASP A 100 14.96 9.80 -5.03
N PHE A 101 14.26 8.89 -5.67
CA PHE A 101 14.84 7.69 -6.26
C PHE A 101 14.35 7.53 -7.70
N GLU A 102 15.27 7.32 -8.64
CA GLU A 102 14.92 7.08 -10.04
C GLU A 102 14.55 5.61 -10.25
N ILE A 103 13.39 5.40 -10.87
CA ILE A 103 12.90 4.07 -11.26
C ILE A 103 13.12 3.91 -12.77
N ASN A 104 13.90 2.91 -13.14
CA ASN A 104 14.17 2.54 -14.52
C ASN A 104 13.49 1.20 -14.86
N ASP A 105 13.42 0.89 -16.15
CA ASP A 105 12.96 -0.40 -16.69
C ASP A 105 11.47 -0.75 -16.41
N MET A 106 10.60 0.28 -16.32
CA MET A 106 9.16 0.11 -16.15
C MET A 106 8.32 0.55 -17.35
N ASP A 107 8.91 0.66 -18.55
CA ASP A 107 8.24 1.20 -19.74
C ASP A 107 7.06 0.33 -20.20
N GLU A 108 7.15 -0.99 -20.02
CA GLU A 108 6.10 -1.95 -20.37
C GLU A 108 4.97 -2.02 -19.32
N TYR A 109 5.17 -1.41 -18.15
CA TYR A 109 4.23 -1.46 -17.05
C TYR A 109 3.26 -0.29 -17.07
N GLU A 110 2.01 -0.54 -16.72
CA GLU A 110 1.02 0.49 -16.43
C GLU A 110 1.20 0.98 -14.99
N VAL A 111 1.11 2.28 -14.76
CA VAL A 111 1.05 2.82 -13.39
C VAL A 111 -0.33 2.54 -12.81
N ILE A 112 -0.40 1.78 -11.73
CA ILE A 112 -1.65 1.44 -11.02
C ILE A 112 -1.93 2.46 -9.92
N TYR A 113 -0.90 2.84 -9.18
CA TYR A 113 -0.97 3.82 -8.11
C TYR A 113 0.30 4.67 -8.09
N ASN A 114 0.12 5.95 -7.87
CA ASN A 114 1.20 6.92 -7.77
C ASN A 114 0.74 8.10 -6.91
N ASP A 115 1.43 8.37 -5.83
CA ASP A 115 1.18 9.52 -4.96
C ASP A 115 1.84 10.82 -5.46
N HIS A 116 2.61 10.74 -6.57
CA HIS A 116 3.22 11.89 -7.25
C HIS A 116 3.12 11.77 -8.77
N GLU A 117 3.10 12.89 -9.49
CA GLU A 117 2.87 12.93 -10.94
C GLU A 117 3.95 12.23 -11.78
N SER A 118 5.20 12.20 -11.33
CA SER A 118 6.29 11.61 -12.10
C SER A 118 6.16 10.09 -12.22
N ARG A 119 6.38 9.57 -13.44
CA ARG A 119 6.42 8.11 -13.70
C ARG A 119 7.77 7.50 -13.30
N THR A 120 8.86 8.22 -13.52
CA THR A 120 10.24 7.72 -13.41
C THR A 120 10.91 8.01 -12.07
N TYR A 121 10.32 8.87 -11.25
CA TYR A 121 10.83 9.20 -9.93
C TYR A 121 9.88 8.75 -8.84
N LEU A 122 10.45 8.21 -7.78
CA LEU A 122 9.80 7.90 -6.52
C LEU A 122 10.20 8.98 -5.52
N ALA A 123 9.26 9.83 -5.16
CA ALA A 123 9.50 10.95 -4.25
C ALA A 123 9.85 10.48 -2.81
N PRO A 124 10.34 11.36 -1.96
CA PRO A 124 10.51 11.08 -0.53
C PRO A 124 9.18 10.65 0.12
N ILE A 125 9.27 9.70 1.06
CA ILE A 125 8.12 9.20 1.84
C ILE A 125 6.92 8.86 0.92
N SER A 126 7.18 8.04 -0.12
CA SER A 126 6.17 7.76 -1.15
C SER A 126 6.12 6.28 -1.55
N MET A 127 5.04 5.94 -2.25
CA MET A 127 4.81 4.61 -2.81
C MET A 127 4.39 4.73 -4.27
N LYS A 128 4.80 3.76 -5.09
CA LYS A 128 4.36 3.64 -6.48
C LYS A 128 4.13 2.18 -6.84
N ILE A 129 3.04 1.90 -7.53
CA ILE A 129 2.66 0.55 -7.92
C ILE A 129 2.49 0.49 -9.44
N PHE A 130 3.11 -0.50 -10.04
CA PHE A 130 3.08 -0.81 -11.45
C PHE A 130 2.47 -2.18 -11.70
N GLY A 131 1.82 -2.35 -12.85
CA GLY A 131 1.29 -3.62 -13.30
C GLY A 131 1.66 -3.93 -14.73
N LEU A 132 2.19 -5.12 -14.97
CA LEU A 132 2.43 -5.65 -16.31
C LEU A 132 1.16 -6.37 -16.78
N LYS A 133 0.55 -5.89 -17.85
CA LYS A 133 -0.63 -6.53 -18.46
C LYS A 133 -0.26 -7.88 -19.07
N ARG A 134 -1.26 -8.73 -19.21
CA ARG A 134 -1.15 -10.00 -19.94
C ARG A 134 -1.16 -9.78 -21.43
#